data_c226ba0e70ef3b993001918564c5a116
#
_entry.id   c226ba0e70ef3b993001918564c5a116
#
_cell.length_a   1.000
_cell.length_b   1.000
_cell.length_c   1.000
_cell.angle_alpha   90.00
_cell.angle_beta   90.00
_cell.angle_gamma   90.00
#
_symmetry.space_group_name_H-M   'P 1'
#
loop_
_entity.id
_entity.type
_entity.pdbx_description
1 polymer ?
#
loop_
_entity_poly.entity_id
_entity_poly.type
_entity_poly.pdbx_seq_one_letter_code
_entity_poly.pdbx_strand_id
1 'polypeptide(L)'
;MKKIGFIDYYLSEWHANKYPGWMADICKAEGLEYQIAYAWGEIEVSPVDGISGAEWCEKNGVEQCATIEKVCEKSDVILILAPSNPEKHLEYAKAVLPFGKITYMDKTFAPDLDTAKEIFAIAEKYNTPLFSTSALRYSEELDVMENVRSLLVTGAGSSVDEYIVHLAEMLVKKLGVGAKEIKVEHCANQHYFHLRYADDREATMAFAPRLPYAMQMTDADGKSKFALIKSDFFGNLMKAILGFYESGKPWVSSEETLEVMHICQGAVRAMKANAGEWIAL
;
A
#
# COMPACT_ATOMS: atom_id res chain seq x y z
N MET A 1 4.50 13.79 23.19
CA MET A 1 4.04 12.66 22.34
C MET A 1 3.23 13.24 21.20
N LYS A 2 3.67 13.04 19.95
CA LYS A 2 2.98 13.49 18.73
C LYS A 2 1.72 12.66 18.50
N LYS A 3 0.67 13.26 17.98
CA LYS A 3 -0.67 12.68 17.85
C LYS A 3 -0.95 12.29 16.42
N ILE A 4 -1.25 11.02 16.18
CA ILE A 4 -1.68 10.48 14.90
C ILE A 4 -3.20 10.51 14.85
N GLY A 5 -3.76 11.04 13.76
CA GLY A 5 -5.18 10.95 13.45
C GLY A 5 -5.45 9.81 12.47
N PHE A 6 -6.40 8.93 12.79
CA PHE A 6 -6.90 7.87 11.93
C PHE A 6 -8.15 8.31 11.19
N ILE A 7 -8.19 8.02 9.90
CA ILE A 7 -9.36 8.22 9.04
C ILE A 7 -9.60 6.92 8.29
N ASP A 8 -10.79 6.37 8.42
CA ASP A 8 -11.14 5.07 7.85
C ASP A 8 -12.57 5.06 7.30
N TYR A 9 -12.89 4.06 6.50
CA TYR A 9 -14.26 3.80 6.10
C TYR A 9 -15.10 3.26 7.26
N TYR A 10 -14.53 2.34 8.07
CA TYR A 10 -15.05 1.92 9.38
C TYR A 10 -13.90 1.51 10.30
N LEU A 11 -13.94 1.90 11.58
CA LEU A 11 -12.78 1.79 12.46
C LEU A 11 -12.43 0.37 12.88
N SER A 12 -13.40 -0.57 13.00
CA SER A 12 -13.07 -1.96 13.32
C SER A 12 -12.81 -2.76 12.06
N GLU A 13 -11.67 -2.52 11.42
CA GLU A 13 -11.14 -3.28 10.30
C GLU A 13 -9.74 -3.82 10.62
N TRP A 14 -9.17 -4.64 9.74
CA TRP A 14 -7.96 -5.40 10.07
C TRP A 14 -6.73 -4.50 10.33
N HIS A 15 -6.49 -3.47 9.49
CA HIS A 15 -5.35 -2.54 9.64
C HIS A 15 -5.54 -1.66 10.88
N ALA A 16 -6.72 -1.06 11.04
CA ALA A 16 -7.04 -0.24 12.21
C ALA A 16 -6.93 -1.04 13.53
N ASN A 17 -7.24 -2.34 13.51
CA ASN A 17 -7.10 -3.22 14.67
C ASN A 17 -5.64 -3.63 14.97
N LYS A 18 -4.73 -3.56 13.98
CA LYS A 18 -3.34 -4.02 14.13
C LYS A 18 -2.33 -2.87 14.28
N TYR A 19 -2.49 -1.81 13.50
CA TYR A 19 -1.53 -0.70 13.44
C TYR A 19 -1.26 -0.04 14.80
N PRO A 20 -2.25 0.18 15.69
CA PRO A 20 -1.99 0.78 17.00
C PRO A 20 -0.95 0.02 17.81
N GLY A 21 -1.08 -1.31 17.90
CA GLY A 21 -0.15 -2.16 18.63
C GLY A 21 1.24 -2.17 17.98
N TRP A 22 1.32 -2.38 16.67
CA TRP A 22 2.59 -2.40 15.94
C TRP A 22 3.33 -1.06 15.99
N MET A 23 2.62 0.06 15.84
CA MET A 23 3.22 1.40 15.98
C MET A 23 3.75 1.63 17.40
N ALA A 24 3.00 1.22 18.43
CA ALA A 24 3.44 1.33 19.82
C ALA A 24 4.71 0.52 20.09
N ASP A 25 4.79 -0.70 19.55
CA ASP A 25 5.98 -1.56 19.69
C ASP A 25 7.21 -0.93 19.00
N ILE A 26 7.06 -0.38 17.78
CA ILE A 26 8.15 0.32 17.09
C ILE A 26 8.53 1.61 17.82
N CYS A 27 7.56 2.41 18.27
CA CYS A 27 7.84 3.62 19.04
C CYS A 27 8.69 3.31 20.29
N LYS A 28 8.33 2.23 21.01
CA LYS A 28 9.10 1.78 22.18
C LYS A 28 10.50 1.32 21.80
N ALA A 29 10.65 0.58 20.70
CA ALA A 29 11.94 0.05 20.25
C ALA A 29 12.90 1.13 19.76
N GLU A 30 12.37 2.13 19.02
CA GLU A 30 13.16 3.20 18.38
C GLU A 30 13.22 4.50 19.22
N GLY A 31 12.57 4.54 20.38
CA GLY A 31 12.53 5.74 21.24
C GLY A 31 11.73 6.90 20.65
N LEU A 32 10.70 6.60 19.86
CA LEU A 32 9.82 7.59 19.24
C LEU A 32 8.60 7.89 20.11
N GLU A 33 8.09 9.09 20.02
CA GLU A 33 6.96 9.56 20.84
C GLU A 33 5.72 9.84 19.98
N TYR A 34 5.08 8.80 19.46
CA TYR A 34 3.82 8.85 18.74
C TYR A 34 2.73 8.03 19.43
N GLN A 35 1.49 8.48 19.27
CA GLN A 35 0.30 7.71 19.66
C GLN A 35 -0.85 8.00 18.70
N ILE A 36 -1.68 7.01 18.43
CA ILE A 36 -2.96 7.22 17.79
C ILE A 36 -3.88 7.85 18.84
N ALA A 37 -4.32 9.09 18.59
CA ALA A 37 -5.04 9.88 19.57
C ALA A 37 -6.46 10.21 19.15
N TYR A 38 -6.70 10.30 17.83
CA TYR A 38 -7.98 10.71 17.26
C TYR A 38 -8.36 9.79 16.12
N ALA A 39 -9.64 9.48 15.98
CA ALA A 39 -10.13 8.69 14.88
C ALA A 39 -11.50 9.17 14.38
N TRP A 40 -11.74 8.95 13.10
CA TRP A 40 -13.02 9.10 12.45
C TRP A 40 -13.26 7.95 11.48
N GLY A 41 -14.46 7.37 11.50
CA GLY A 41 -14.93 6.38 10.53
C GLY A 41 -16.18 6.90 9.82
N GLU A 42 -16.27 6.71 8.50
CA GLU A 42 -17.42 7.14 7.70
C GLU A 42 -18.67 6.34 8.09
N ILE A 43 -18.52 5.03 8.30
CA ILE A 43 -19.60 4.15 8.77
C ILE A 43 -19.40 3.90 10.26
N GLU A 44 -20.47 4.16 11.02
CA GLU A 44 -20.46 4.04 12.49
C GLU A 44 -20.24 2.60 12.97
N VAL A 45 -20.78 1.62 12.27
CA VAL A 45 -20.72 0.21 12.68
C VAL A 45 -19.98 -0.61 11.61
N SER A 46 -18.97 -1.33 12.03
CA SER A 46 -18.21 -2.23 11.15
C SER A 46 -19.11 -3.31 10.55
N PRO A 47 -19.13 -3.47 9.21
CA PRO A 47 -19.90 -4.52 8.55
C PRO A 47 -19.27 -5.92 8.73
N VAL A 48 -18.05 -6.00 9.29
CA VAL A 48 -17.30 -7.25 9.44
C VAL A 48 -17.60 -7.93 10.78
N ASP A 49 -17.64 -7.15 11.87
CA ASP A 49 -17.75 -7.69 13.23
C ASP A 49 -18.84 -7.02 14.09
N GLY A 50 -19.49 -5.97 13.55
CA GLY A 50 -20.58 -5.27 14.24
C GLY A 50 -20.12 -4.31 15.35
N ILE A 51 -18.81 -4.09 15.51
CA ILE A 51 -18.26 -3.15 16.50
C ILE A 51 -18.46 -1.72 15.99
N SER A 52 -18.98 -0.85 16.86
CA SER A 52 -19.13 0.57 16.54
C SER A 52 -17.80 1.33 16.62
N GLY A 53 -17.72 2.46 15.94
CA GLY A 53 -16.56 3.35 16.02
C GLY A 53 -16.31 3.83 17.47
N ALA A 54 -17.37 4.07 18.24
CA ALA A 54 -17.27 4.45 19.65
C ALA A 54 -16.65 3.34 20.50
N GLU A 55 -17.10 2.09 20.34
CA GLU A 55 -16.53 0.94 21.07
C GLU A 55 -15.07 0.69 20.68
N TRP A 56 -14.74 0.84 19.38
CA TRP A 56 -13.37 0.71 18.92
C TRP A 56 -12.47 1.79 19.55
N CYS A 57 -12.92 3.05 19.58
CA CYS A 57 -12.20 4.16 20.16
C CYS A 57 -12.00 3.99 21.68
N GLU A 58 -13.04 3.59 22.42
CA GLU A 58 -12.95 3.31 23.85
C GLU A 58 -11.93 2.21 24.15
N LYS A 59 -11.99 1.10 23.40
CA LYS A 59 -11.06 -0.04 23.55
C LYS A 59 -9.61 0.34 23.30
N ASN A 60 -9.34 1.26 22.37
CA ASN A 60 -7.99 1.65 21.99
C ASN A 60 -7.50 2.92 22.71
N GLY A 61 -8.32 3.55 23.57
CA GLY A 61 -7.97 4.80 24.24
C GLY A 61 -7.84 5.99 23.27
N VAL A 62 -8.62 5.99 22.20
CA VAL A 62 -8.62 6.99 21.11
C VAL A 62 -9.87 7.85 21.23
N GLU A 63 -9.78 9.15 20.99
CA GLU A 63 -10.94 10.03 20.94
C GLU A 63 -11.63 9.92 19.56
N GLN A 64 -12.90 9.56 19.54
CA GLN A 64 -13.70 9.60 18.33
C GLN A 64 -14.04 11.07 17.97
N CYS A 65 -13.74 11.46 16.74
CA CYS A 65 -14.07 12.77 16.20
C CYS A 65 -15.34 12.70 15.36
N ALA A 66 -16.10 13.80 15.36
CA ALA A 66 -17.35 13.88 14.60
C ALA A 66 -17.13 14.07 13.09
N THR A 67 -15.98 14.61 12.68
CA THR A 67 -15.64 14.86 11.26
C THR A 67 -14.14 14.68 11.01
N ILE A 68 -13.77 14.50 9.72
CA ILE A 68 -12.37 14.44 9.26
C ILE A 68 -11.61 15.72 9.65
N GLU A 69 -12.25 16.89 9.51
CA GLU A 69 -11.61 18.17 9.86
C GLU A 69 -11.21 18.21 11.33
N LYS A 70 -12.07 17.66 12.22
CA LYS A 70 -11.74 17.60 13.66
C LYS A 70 -10.58 16.67 13.94
N VAL A 71 -10.43 15.57 13.21
CA VAL A 71 -9.22 14.73 13.28
C VAL A 71 -8.01 15.54 12.85
N CYS A 72 -8.09 16.23 11.70
CA CYS A 72 -6.99 17.02 11.16
C CYS A 72 -6.59 18.16 12.08
N GLU A 73 -7.54 18.91 12.65
CA GLU A 73 -7.27 20.02 13.58
C GLU A 73 -6.48 19.58 14.82
N LYS A 74 -6.81 18.40 15.36
CA LYS A 74 -6.27 17.89 16.62
C LYS A 74 -4.97 17.09 16.49
N SER A 75 -4.68 16.56 15.31
CA SER A 75 -3.55 15.66 15.08
C SER A 75 -2.32 16.40 14.58
N ASP A 76 -1.13 15.85 14.82
CA ASP A 76 0.13 16.32 14.24
C ASP A 76 0.39 15.74 12.87
N VAL A 77 0.02 14.47 12.66
CA VAL A 77 0.16 13.70 11.42
C VAL A 77 -1.08 12.84 11.17
N ILE A 78 -1.32 12.47 9.92
CA ILE A 78 -2.53 11.75 9.53
C ILE A 78 -2.20 10.39 8.91
N LEU A 79 -3.05 9.42 9.21
CA LEU A 79 -3.06 8.10 8.61
C LEU A 79 -4.46 7.83 8.05
N ILE A 80 -4.56 7.79 6.72
CA ILE A 80 -5.78 7.41 6.01
C ILE A 80 -5.69 5.91 5.74
N LEU A 81 -6.65 5.14 6.24
CA LEU A 81 -6.78 3.71 6.03
C LEU A 81 -7.73 3.41 4.86
N ALA A 82 -8.86 2.77 5.09
CA ALA A 82 -9.79 2.30 4.06
C ALA A 82 -9.17 1.31 3.05
N PRO A 83 -8.46 0.27 3.54
CA PRO A 83 -7.64 -0.59 2.69
C PRO A 83 -8.41 -1.39 1.64
N SER A 84 -9.70 -1.62 1.87
CA SER A 84 -10.60 -2.33 0.94
C SER A 84 -11.60 -1.41 0.25
N ASN A 85 -11.50 -0.09 0.47
CA ASN A 85 -12.35 0.94 -0.12
C ASN A 85 -11.54 2.05 -0.78
N PRO A 86 -10.68 1.74 -1.77
CA PRO A 86 -9.81 2.74 -2.41
C PRO A 86 -10.58 3.85 -3.14
N GLU A 87 -11.86 3.63 -3.47
CA GLU A 87 -12.74 4.63 -4.06
C GLU A 87 -13.02 5.82 -3.11
N LYS A 88 -12.80 5.64 -1.79
CA LYS A 88 -12.95 6.68 -0.78
C LYS A 88 -11.72 7.57 -0.63
N HIS A 89 -10.55 7.11 -1.08
CA HIS A 89 -9.29 7.81 -0.85
C HIS A 89 -9.26 9.22 -1.45
N LEU A 90 -9.86 9.44 -2.62
CA LEU A 90 -9.94 10.77 -3.23
C LEU A 90 -10.80 11.74 -2.39
N GLU A 91 -11.93 11.28 -1.87
CA GLU A 91 -12.80 12.06 -0.99
C GLU A 91 -12.04 12.45 0.29
N TYR A 92 -11.39 11.49 0.92
CA TYR A 92 -10.60 11.74 2.13
C TYR A 92 -9.38 12.62 1.86
N ALA A 93 -8.71 12.44 0.72
CA ALA A 93 -7.61 13.32 0.31
C ALA A 93 -8.06 14.78 0.17
N LYS A 94 -9.22 15.02 -0.44
CA LYS A 94 -9.81 16.37 -0.57
C LYS A 94 -10.10 17.03 0.78
N ALA A 95 -10.48 16.24 1.78
CA ALA A 95 -10.75 16.73 3.12
C ALA A 95 -9.47 16.93 3.96
N VAL A 96 -8.47 16.04 3.81
CA VAL A 96 -7.27 15.98 4.67
C VAL A 96 -6.13 16.87 4.16
N LEU A 97 -5.78 16.74 2.87
CA LEU A 97 -4.55 17.33 2.33
C LEU A 97 -4.49 18.86 2.42
N PRO A 98 -5.61 19.62 2.38
CA PRO A 98 -5.59 21.06 2.61
C PRO A 98 -5.05 21.50 3.98
N PHE A 99 -4.97 20.62 4.96
CA PHE A 99 -4.39 20.91 6.27
C PHE A 99 -2.84 20.91 6.27
N GLY A 100 -2.19 20.46 5.19
CA GLY A 100 -0.73 20.47 5.05
C GLY A 100 0.00 19.54 6.02
N LYS A 101 -0.70 18.58 6.64
CA LYS A 101 -0.10 17.65 7.61
C LYS A 101 0.47 16.44 6.90
N ILE A 102 1.63 15.95 7.36
CA ILE A 102 2.26 14.75 6.84
C ILE A 102 1.24 13.60 6.88
N THR A 103 0.94 13.02 5.72
CA THR A 103 -0.14 12.05 5.56
C THR A 103 0.38 10.76 4.92
N TYR A 104 0.19 9.63 5.59
CA TYR A 104 0.26 8.30 4.97
C TYR A 104 -1.14 7.88 4.53
N MET A 105 -1.24 7.36 3.31
CA MET A 105 -2.47 6.77 2.78
C MET A 105 -2.22 5.30 2.48
N ASP A 106 -3.07 4.42 2.97
CA ASP A 106 -2.88 2.97 2.86
C ASP A 106 -3.07 2.46 1.42
N LYS A 107 -2.66 1.22 1.19
CA LYS A 107 -2.95 0.50 -0.06
C LYS A 107 -4.46 0.14 -0.11
N THR A 108 -5.09 -0.07 -1.24
CA THR A 108 -4.69 0.33 -2.57
C THR A 108 -4.90 1.83 -2.70
N PHE A 109 -3.89 2.54 -3.21
CA PHE A 109 -3.85 4.01 -3.17
C PHE A 109 -5.06 4.69 -3.83
N ALA A 110 -5.59 4.11 -4.89
CA ALA A 110 -6.76 4.64 -5.61
C ALA A 110 -7.45 3.52 -6.41
N PRO A 111 -8.69 3.69 -6.87
CA PRO A 111 -9.36 2.70 -7.71
C PRO A 111 -8.79 2.64 -9.14
N ASP A 112 -8.16 3.70 -9.60
CA ASP A 112 -7.56 3.82 -10.94
C ASP A 112 -6.41 4.84 -10.98
N LEU A 113 -5.67 4.84 -12.09
CA LEU A 113 -4.50 5.69 -12.27
C LEU A 113 -4.83 7.20 -12.33
N ASP A 114 -5.96 7.57 -12.90
CA ASP A 114 -6.33 8.99 -13.03
C ASP A 114 -6.73 9.56 -11.66
N THR A 115 -7.46 8.81 -10.87
CA THR A 115 -7.74 9.14 -9.47
C THR A 115 -6.46 9.25 -8.64
N ALA A 116 -5.49 8.35 -8.85
CA ALA A 116 -4.19 8.42 -8.17
C ALA A 116 -3.42 9.71 -8.51
N LYS A 117 -3.42 10.12 -9.79
CA LYS A 117 -2.83 11.39 -10.24
C LYS A 117 -3.53 12.60 -9.61
N GLU A 118 -4.87 12.58 -9.50
CA GLU A 118 -5.64 13.65 -8.86
C GLU A 118 -5.27 13.79 -7.38
N ILE A 119 -5.13 12.67 -6.65
CA ILE A 119 -4.71 12.69 -5.23
C ILE A 119 -3.33 13.34 -5.09
N PHE A 120 -2.35 12.97 -5.92
CA PHE A 120 -1.02 13.59 -5.88
C PHE A 120 -1.03 15.07 -6.27
N ALA A 121 -1.85 15.46 -7.26
CA ALA A 121 -2.02 16.87 -7.65
C ALA A 121 -2.60 17.72 -6.49
N ILE A 122 -3.51 17.15 -5.69
CA ILE A 122 -4.03 17.81 -4.49
C ILE A 122 -2.90 17.94 -3.44
N ALA A 123 -2.13 16.88 -3.20
CA ALA A 123 -1.00 16.91 -2.26
C ALA A 123 0.03 17.99 -2.66
N GLU A 124 0.39 18.08 -3.94
CA GLU A 124 1.28 19.10 -4.48
C GLU A 124 0.72 20.52 -4.30
N LYS A 125 -0.56 20.73 -4.64
CA LYS A 125 -1.25 22.01 -4.51
C LYS A 125 -1.18 22.58 -3.10
N TYR A 126 -1.26 21.73 -2.09
CA TYR A 126 -1.23 22.13 -0.67
C TYR A 126 0.14 21.92 -0.01
N ASN A 127 1.17 21.52 -0.76
CA ASN A 127 2.49 21.16 -0.25
C ASN A 127 2.43 20.15 0.90
N THR A 128 1.52 19.19 0.82
CA THR A 128 1.32 18.16 1.84
C THR A 128 2.19 16.97 1.53
N PRO A 129 3.16 16.60 2.40
CA PRO A 129 3.91 15.37 2.24
C PRO A 129 2.96 14.18 2.30
N LEU A 130 2.99 13.35 1.24
CA LEU A 130 2.12 12.19 1.07
C LEU A 130 2.91 11.02 0.51
N PHE A 131 2.72 9.81 1.05
CA PHE A 131 3.09 8.58 0.36
C PHE A 131 2.13 7.44 0.70
N SER A 132 2.14 6.44 -0.16
CA SER A 132 1.39 5.19 -0.02
C SER A 132 2.25 4.01 -0.40
N THR A 133 2.00 2.86 0.19
CA THR A 133 2.70 1.63 -0.13
C THR A 133 2.01 0.40 0.47
N SER A 134 2.40 -0.79 0.01
CA SER A 134 2.05 -2.06 0.65
C SER A 134 3.20 -2.56 1.53
N ALA A 135 2.85 -3.27 2.60
CA ALA A 135 3.82 -3.83 3.54
C ALA A 135 4.84 -4.77 2.88
N LEU A 136 4.46 -5.55 1.84
CA LEU A 136 5.37 -6.47 1.16
C LEU A 136 6.54 -5.79 0.48
N ARG A 137 6.46 -4.49 0.15
CA ARG A 137 7.60 -3.68 -0.29
C ARG A 137 8.76 -3.71 0.71
N TYR A 138 8.48 -3.86 1.99
CA TYR A 138 9.48 -3.84 3.07
C TYR A 138 9.98 -5.23 3.47
N SER A 139 9.76 -6.23 2.62
CA SER A 139 10.34 -7.56 2.81
C SER A 139 11.85 -7.51 2.61
N GLU A 140 12.62 -7.95 3.62
CA GLU A 140 14.10 -7.96 3.60
C GLU A 140 14.67 -8.87 2.53
N GLU A 141 13.92 -9.91 2.16
CA GLU A 141 14.27 -10.85 1.10
C GLU A 141 14.42 -10.15 -0.27
N LEU A 142 13.77 -9.01 -0.47
CA LEU A 142 13.93 -8.22 -1.70
C LEU A 142 15.30 -7.50 -1.77
N ASP A 143 16.00 -7.33 -0.65
CA ASP A 143 17.24 -6.54 -0.58
C ASP A 143 18.50 -7.41 -0.76
N VAL A 144 18.35 -8.72 -1.02
CA VAL A 144 19.47 -9.67 -1.12
C VAL A 144 20.21 -9.67 -2.48
N MET A 145 19.72 -8.94 -3.48
CA MET A 145 20.29 -8.88 -4.82
C MET A 145 20.07 -7.49 -5.44
N GLU A 146 21.14 -6.96 -6.04
CA GLU A 146 21.10 -5.74 -6.86
C GLU A 146 21.12 -6.06 -8.35
N ASN A 147 20.85 -5.06 -9.21
CA ASN A 147 20.89 -5.17 -10.67
C ASN A 147 20.02 -6.30 -11.25
N VAL A 148 18.86 -6.49 -10.66
CA VAL A 148 17.90 -7.52 -11.08
C VAL A 148 17.41 -7.23 -12.51
N ARG A 149 17.40 -8.24 -13.36
CA ARG A 149 16.88 -8.20 -14.74
C ARG A 149 15.59 -8.97 -14.91
N SER A 150 15.42 -10.06 -14.15
CA SER A 150 14.19 -10.85 -14.16
C SER A 150 13.73 -11.07 -12.73
N LEU A 151 12.43 -10.87 -12.48
CA LEU A 151 11.81 -11.00 -11.17
C LEU A 151 10.52 -11.80 -11.27
N LEU A 152 10.46 -12.91 -10.58
CA LEU A 152 9.21 -13.62 -10.29
C LEU A 152 8.81 -13.33 -8.85
N VAL A 153 7.57 -12.89 -8.65
CA VAL A 153 6.94 -12.79 -7.32
C VAL A 153 5.68 -13.62 -7.28
N THR A 154 5.39 -14.18 -6.13
CA THR A 154 4.18 -14.97 -5.91
C THR A 154 3.37 -14.41 -4.75
N GLY A 155 2.06 -14.61 -4.78
CA GLY A 155 1.20 -14.18 -3.69
C GLY A 155 -0.25 -14.62 -3.82
N ALA A 156 -1.00 -14.36 -2.76
CA ALA A 156 -2.38 -14.79 -2.62
C ALA A 156 -3.32 -13.64 -2.30
N GLY A 157 -4.60 -13.89 -2.51
CA GLY A 157 -5.69 -13.01 -2.11
C GLY A 157 -7.04 -13.54 -2.57
N SER A 158 -8.11 -12.87 -2.16
CA SER A 158 -9.48 -13.19 -2.53
C SER A 158 -9.78 -12.82 -3.99
N SER A 159 -9.18 -11.74 -4.48
CA SER A 159 -9.36 -11.24 -5.85
C SER A 159 -8.08 -10.58 -6.38
N VAL A 160 -7.93 -10.52 -7.70
CA VAL A 160 -6.83 -9.81 -8.34
C VAL A 160 -6.92 -8.31 -8.05
N ASP A 161 -8.11 -7.74 -8.16
CA ASP A 161 -8.35 -6.30 -8.03
C ASP A 161 -7.85 -5.75 -6.69
N GLU A 162 -8.05 -6.49 -5.60
CA GLU A 162 -7.71 -6.03 -4.25
C GLU A 162 -6.27 -6.38 -3.83
N TYR A 163 -5.73 -7.52 -4.32
CA TYR A 163 -4.49 -8.07 -3.77
C TYR A 163 -3.28 -8.01 -4.70
N ILE A 164 -3.47 -7.77 -6.01
CA ILE A 164 -2.34 -7.71 -6.94
C ILE A 164 -1.36 -6.56 -6.62
N VAL A 165 -1.82 -5.53 -5.93
CA VAL A 165 -1.01 -4.40 -5.46
C VAL A 165 0.19 -4.86 -4.64
N HIS A 166 0.05 -5.90 -3.84
CA HIS A 166 1.16 -6.44 -3.04
C HIS A 166 2.31 -6.96 -3.90
N LEU A 167 1.99 -7.61 -5.03
CA LEU A 167 2.98 -8.12 -5.96
C LEU A 167 3.59 -6.97 -6.80
N ALA A 168 2.75 -6.04 -7.25
CA ALA A 168 3.21 -4.86 -7.99
C ALA A 168 4.19 -4.02 -7.17
N GLU A 169 3.96 -3.85 -5.86
CA GLU A 169 4.89 -3.15 -4.94
C GLU A 169 6.26 -3.84 -4.85
N MET A 170 6.29 -5.18 -4.81
CA MET A 170 7.55 -5.92 -4.83
C MET A 170 8.29 -5.74 -6.16
N LEU A 171 7.56 -5.72 -7.30
CA LEU A 171 8.15 -5.47 -8.62
C LEU A 171 8.74 -4.07 -8.71
N VAL A 172 7.97 -3.04 -8.38
CA VAL A 172 8.42 -1.65 -8.51
C VAL A 172 9.59 -1.36 -7.56
N LYS A 173 9.61 -1.92 -6.35
CA LYS A 173 10.78 -1.81 -5.46
C LYS A 173 12.06 -2.30 -6.13
N LYS A 174 12.02 -3.42 -6.86
CA LYS A 174 13.23 -4.06 -7.39
C LYS A 174 13.57 -3.68 -8.82
N LEU A 175 12.56 -3.51 -9.65
CA LEU A 175 12.75 -3.21 -11.07
C LEU A 175 12.55 -1.72 -11.39
N GLY A 176 12.02 -0.93 -10.45
CA GLY A 176 11.68 0.46 -10.69
C GLY A 176 10.52 0.62 -11.67
N VAL A 177 10.40 1.82 -12.21
CA VAL A 177 9.32 2.23 -13.13
C VAL A 177 9.61 1.86 -14.57
N GLY A 178 8.60 1.95 -15.45
CA GLY A 178 8.75 1.86 -16.90
C GLY A 178 8.32 0.54 -17.51
N ALA A 179 7.45 -0.22 -16.85
CA ALA A 179 6.77 -1.36 -17.48
C ALA A 179 5.97 -0.87 -18.70
N LYS A 180 6.01 -1.62 -19.81
CA LYS A 180 5.43 -1.23 -21.10
C LYS A 180 4.24 -2.06 -21.52
N GLU A 181 4.31 -3.35 -21.25
CA GLU A 181 3.30 -4.31 -21.67
C GLU A 181 3.06 -5.34 -20.58
N ILE A 182 1.86 -5.82 -20.52
CA ILE A 182 1.44 -6.90 -19.63
C ILE A 182 0.60 -7.92 -20.40
N LYS A 183 0.72 -9.19 -20.07
CA LYS A 183 -0.21 -10.24 -20.47
C LYS A 183 -0.54 -11.14 -19.29
N VAL A 184 -1.66 -11.86 -19.36
CA VAL A 184 -2.01 -12.89 -18.37
C VAL A 184 -2.15 -14.26 -19.04
N GLU A 185 -1.68 -15.28 -18.35
CA GLU A 185 -1.93 -16.67 -18.65
C GLU A 185 -2.63 -17.33 -17.46
N HIS A 186 -3.55 -18.25 -17.76
CA HIS A 186 -4.35 -18.92 -16.74
C HIS A 186 -4.02 -20.41 -16.70
N CYS A 187 -3.87 -20.95 -15.50
CA CYS A 187 -3.77 -22.39 -15.26
C CYS A 187 -4.65 -22.74 -14.05
N ALA A 188 -5.81 -23.35 -14.31
CA ALA A 188 -6.85 -23.58 -13.31
C ALA A 188 -7.25 -22.26 -12.60
N ASN A 189 -7.03 -22.17 -11.28
CA ASN A 189 -7.34 -20.96 -10.49
C ASN A 189 -6.10 -20.09 -10.25
N GLN A 190 -5.05 -20.25 -11.04
CA GLN A 190 -3.83 -19.46 -10.96
C GLN A 190 -3.74 -18.49 -12.14
N HIS A 191 -3.22 -17.31 -11.89
CA HIS A 191 -3.01 -16.26 -12.87
C HIS A 191 -1.54 -15.88 -12.90
N TYR A 192 -0.94 -15.86 -14.08
CA TYR A 192 0.45 -15.49 -14.30
C TYR A 192 0.48 -14.23 -15.16
N PHE A 193 0.80 -13.09 -14.52
CA PHE A 193 0.94 -11.81 -15.20
C PHE A 193 2.40 -11.63 -15.57
N HIS A 194 2.69 -11.56 -16.88
CA HIS A 194 4.02 -11.29 -17.40
C HIS A 194 4.12 -9.83 -17.80
N LEU A 195 5.21 -9.18 -17.43
CA LEU A 195 5.48 -7.77 -17.73
C LEU A 195 6.79 -7.64 -18.52
N ARG A 196 6.83 -6.69 -19.44
CA ARG A 196 8.04 -6.30 -20.18
C ARG A 196 8.32 -4.82 -19.97
N TYR A 197 9.63 -4.53 -19.90
CA TYR A 197 10.20 -3.18 -19.84
C TYR A 197 10.93 -2.88 -21.15
N ALA A 198 11.18 -1.61 -21.45
CA ALA A 198 11.84 -1.22 -22.70
C ALA A 198 13.33 -1.58 -22.75
N ASP A 199 13.95 -1.88 -21.61
CA ASP A 199 15.39 -2.16 -21.42
C ASP A 199 15.69 -3.63 -21.10
N ASP A 200 14.89 -4.54 -21.63
CA ASP A 200 15.02 -5.99 -21.47
C ASP A 200 14.84 -6.51 -20.02
N ARG A 201 14.38 -5.68 -19.08
CA ARG A 201 13.86 -6.18 -17.80
C ARG A 201 12.52 -6.87 -18.02
N GLU A 202 12.27 -7.90 -17.26
CA GLU A 202 11.02 -8.64 -17.30
C GLU A 202 10.58 -9.05 -15.91
N ALA A 203 9.28 -9.22 -15.72
CA ALA A 203 8.72 -9.69 -14.47
C ALA A 203 7.57 -10.67 -14.66
N THR A 204 7.33 -11.47 -13.63
CA THR A 204 6.14 -12.32 -13.54
C THR A 204 5.53 -12.18 -12.15
N MET A 205 4.24 -11.88 -12.07
CA MET A 205 3.42 -11.99 -10.87
C MET A 205 2.59 -13.26 -10.95
N ALA A 206 2.83 -14.24 -10.09
CA ALA A 206 2.00 -15.43 -9.98
C ALA A 206 1.01 -15.26 -8.82
N PHE A 207 -0.27 -15.32 -9.12
CA PHE A 207 -1.35 -15.07 -8.16
C PHE A 207 -2.30 -16.25 -8.08
N ALA A 208 -2.60 -16.70 -6.86
CA ALA A 208 -3.60 -17.73 -6.58
C ALA A 208 -4.11 -17.64 -5.14
N PRO A 209 -5.31 -18.19 -4.80
CA PRO A 209 -5.95 -17.99 -3.49
C PRO A 209 -5.14 -18.40 -2.25
N ARG A 210 -4.14 -19.26 -2.40
CA ARG A 210 -3.34 -19.78 -1.26
C ARG A 210 -1.85 -19.89 -1.60
N LEU A 211 -1.40 -19.15 -2.60
CA LEU A 211 0.02 -19.16 -2.99
C LEU A 211 0.83 -18.37 -1.94
N PRO A 212 1.91 -18.93 -1.36
CA PRO A 212 2.72 -18.19 -0.42
C PRO A 212 3.40 -16.99 -1.09
N TYR A 213 3.69 -15.95 -0.32
CA TYR A 213 4.54 -14.86 -0.80
C TYR A 213 5.97 -15.36 -0.93
N ALA A 214 6.52 -15.26 -2.13
CA ALA A 214 7.88 -15.63 -2.45
C ALA A 214 8.42 -14.77 -3.57
N MET A 215 9.73 -14.80 -3.78
CA MET A 215 10.37 -14.15 -4.90
C MET A 215 11.49 -15.02 -5.48
N GLN A 216 11.74 -14.86 -6.79
CA GLN A 216 12.96 -15.29 -7.45
C GLN A 216 13.51 -14.13 -8.27
N MET A 217 14.74 -13.73 -8.00
CA MET A 217 15.45 -12.69 -8.73
C MET A 217 16.57 -13.29 -9.55
N THR A 218 16.82 -12.73 -10.73
CA THR A 218 17.96 -13.08 -11.58
C THR A 218 18.62 -11.80 -12.08
N ASP A 219 19.93 -11.69 -11.93
CA ASP A 219 20.72 -10.56 -12.42
C ASP A 219 21.18 -10.73 -13.89
N ALA A 220 21.90 -9.74 -14.41
CA ALA A 220 22.40 -9.75 -15.79
C ALA A 220 23.40 -10.87 -16.08
N ASP A 221 24.07 -11.40 -15.05
CA ASP A 221 25.05 -12.49 -15.17
C ASP A 221 24.40 -13.87 -15.07
N GLY A 222 23.06 -13.91 -14.91
CA GLY A 222 22.29 -15.14 -14.78
C GLY A 222 22.31 -15.76 -13.37
N LYS A 223 22.87 -15.05 -12.38
CA LYS A 223 22.83 -15.49 -11.00
C LYS A 223 21.43 -15.33 -10.43
N SER A 224 20.91 -16.38 -9.82
CA SER A 224 19.56 -16.39 -9.28
C SER A 224 19.50 -16.58 -7.78
N LYS A 225 18.48 -15.96 -7.16
CA LYS A 225 18.13 -16.13 -5.75
C LYS A 225 16.63 -16.40 -5.66
N PHE A 226 16.26 -17.38 -4.84
CA PHE A 226 14.87 -17.65 -4.45
C PHE A 226 14.73 -17.51 -2.94
N ALA A 227 13.62 -16.91 -2.48
CA ALA A 227 13.25 -16.90 -1.06
C ALA A 227 11.72 -16.90 -0.88
N LEU A 228 11.27 -17.57 0.18
CA LEU A 228 9.96 -17.31 0.77
C LEU A 228 10.02 -16.04 1.59
N ILE A 229 9.02 -15.17 1.48
CA ILE A 229 8.91 -13.97 2.31
C ILE A 229 8.53 -14.37 3.73
N LYS A 230 9.38 -14.08 4.69
CA LYS A 230 9.22 -14.44 6.12
C LYS A 230 9.63 -13.32 7.06
N SER A 231 10.31 -12.29 6.56
CA SER A 231 10.69 -11.11 7.35
C SER A 231 9.46 -10.39 7.91
N ASP A 232 9.67 -9.58 8.94
CA ASP A 232 8.61 -8.76 9.54
C ASP A 232 8.33 -7.50 8.68
N PHE A 233 7.75 -7.72 7.51
CA PHE A 233 7.41 -6.64 6.59
C PHE A 233 6.37 -5.65 7.14
N PHE A 234 5.50 -6.06 8.07
CA PHE A 234 4.58 -5.13 8.72
C PHE A 234 5.30 -4.25 9.75
N GLY A 235 6.17 -4.80 10.58
CA GLY A 235 7.02 -3.99 11.46
C GLY A 235 7.89 -3.02 10.66
N ASN A 236 8.45 -3.46 9.55
CA ASN A 236 9.24 -2.60 8.66
C ASN A 236 8.39 -1.51 7.99
N LEU A 237 7.11 -1.78 7.62
CA LEU A 237 6.17 -0.75 7.18
C LEU A 237 5.92 0.30 8.27
N MET A 238 5.69 -0.14 9.53
CA MET A 238 5.48 0.80 10.64
C MET A 238 6.71 1.70 10.87
N LYS A 239 7.92 1.13 10.78
CA LYS A 239 9.17 1.92 10.82
C LYS A 239 9.22 2.95 9.70
N ALA A 240 8.85 2.56 8.48
CA ALA A 240 8.82 3.48 7.34
C ALA A 240 7.79 4.61 7.53
N ILE A 241 6.59 4.31 8.00
CA ILE A 241 5.56 5.33 8.29
C ILE A 241 6.03 6.29 9.38
N LEU A 242 6.54 5.78 10.50
CA LEU A 242 7.04 6.61 11.59
C LEU A 242 8.27 7.43 11.18
N GLY A 243 9.19 6.86 10.42
CA GLY A 243 10.34 7.57 9.85
C GLY A 243 9.94 8.66 8.85
N PHE A 244 8.86 8.46 8.10
CA PHE A 244 8.26 9.50 7.27
C PHE A 244 7.67 10.63 8.11
N TYR A 245 6.97 10.32 9.19
CA TYR A 245 6.45 11.35 10.10
C TYR A 245 7.55 12.17 10.78
N GLU A 246 8.73 11.59 11.04
CA GLU A 246 9.89 12.31 11.57
C GLU A 246 10.56 13.20 10.53
N SER A 247 10.73 12.71 9.31
CA SER A 247 11.53 13.37 8.28
C SER A 247 10.74 14.27 7.33
N GLY A 248 9.45 14.03 7.17
CA GLY A 248 8.61 14.61 6.11
C GLY A 248 8.97 14.15 4.70
N LYS A 249 9.91 13.19 4.55
CA LYS A 249 10.38 12.71 3.25
C LYS A 249 9.76 11.36 2.94
N PRO A 250 8.98 11.24 1.84
CA PRO A 250 8.41 9.96 1.43
C PRO A 250 9.49 8.91 1.15
N TRP A 251 9.26 7.68 1.59
CA TRP A 251 10.11 6.52 1.27
C TRP A 251 9.83 5.96 -0.13
N VAL A 252 8.64 6.22 -0.63
CA VAL A 252 8.19 5.82 -1.98
C VAL A 252 7.83 7.09 -2.71
N SER A 253 8.38 7.29 -3.89
CA SER A 253 8.07 8.45 -4.72
C SER A 253 6.65 8.36 -5.30
N SER A 254 6.06 9.49 -5.66
CA SER A 254 4.78 9.50 -6.37
C SER A 254 4.86 8.75 -7.71
N GLU A 255 6.01 8.81 -8.39
CA GLU A 255 6.25 8.09 -9.64
C GLU A 255 6.17 6.57 -9.44
N GLU A 256 6.79 6.04 -8.37
CA GLU A 256 6.71 4.61 -8.05
C GLU A 256 5.29 4.18 -7.67
N THR A 257 4.56 5.00 -6.88
CA THR A 257 3.16 4.71 -6.54
C THR A 257 2.27 4.71 -7.78
N LEU A 258 2.47 5.67 -8.70
CA LEU A 258 1.74 5.71 -9.98
C LEU A 258 2.08 4.50 -10.87
N GLU A 259 3.34 4.04 -10.88
CA GLU A 259 3.73 2.80 -11.58
C GLU A 259 3.04 1.56 -10.98
N VAL A 260 2.97 1.46 -9.66
CA VAL A 260 2.20 0.39 -8.99
C VAL A 260 0.74 0.41 -9.44
N MET A 261 0.11 1.58 -9.44
CA MET A 261 -1.29 1.72 -9.90
C MET A 261 -1.45 1.38 -11.39
N HIS A 262 -0.48 1.77 -12.22
CA HIS A 262 -0.45 1.44 -13.64
C HIS A 262 -0.39 -0.06 -13.88
N ILE A 263 0.48 -0.77 -13.17
CA ILE A 263 0.59 -2.22 -13.22
C ILE A 263 -0.70 -2.89 -12.72
N CYS A 264 -1.28 -2.43 -11.60
CA CYS A 264 -2.53 -2.97 -11.06
C CYS A 264 -3.68 -2.82 -12.07
N GLN A 265 -3.86 -1.63 -12.65
CA GLN A 265 -4.87 -1.38 -13.67
C GLN A 265 -4.62 -2.22 -14.93
N GLY A 266 -3.35 -2.38 -15.33
CA GLY A 266 -2.93 -3.26 -16.41
C GLY A 266 -3.31 -4.72 -16.16
N ALA A 267 -3.08 -5.22 -14.95
CA ALA A 267 -3.44 -6.59 -14.56
C ALA A 267 -4.96 -6.83 -14.67
N VAL A 268 -5.77 -5.88 -14.17
CA VAL A 268 -7.24 -5.95 -14.27
C VAL A 268 -7.70 -5.90 -15.74
N ARG A 269 -7.05 -5.10 -16.59
CA ARG A 269 -7.34 -5.08 -18.05
C ARG A 269 -6.93 -6.38 -18.73
N ALA A 270 -5.76 -6.94 -18.37
CA ALA A 270 -5.29 -8.20 -18.92
C ALA A 270 -6.23 -9.38 -18.59
N MET A 271 -6.83 -9.38 -17.39
CA MET A 271 -7.86 -10.39 -17.02
C MET A 271 -9.11 -10.37 -17.92
N LYS A 272 -9.37 -9.26 -18.62
CA LYS A 272 -10.50 -9.09 -19.55
C LYS A 272 -10.11 -9.27 -21.02
N ALA A 273 -8.81 -9.31 -21.33
CA ALA A 273 -8.27 -9.55 -22.66
C ALA A 273 -8.21 -11.07 -22.97
N ASN A 274 -7.80 -11.41 -24.20
CA ASN A 274 -7.55 -12.82 -24.53
C ASN A 274 -6.33 -13.34 -23.78
N ALA A 275 -6.40 -14.57 -23.26
CA ALA A 275 -5.29 -15.18 -22.55
C ALA A 275 -4.02 -15.23 -23.44
N GLY A 276 -2.89 -14.78 -22.90
CA GLY A 276 -1.62 -14.72 -23.61
C GLY A 276 -1.42 -13.52 -24.53
N GLU A 277 -2.44 -12.64 -24.68
CA GLU A 277 -2.33 -11.41 -25.46
C GLU A 277 -1.58 -10.33 -24.67
N TRP A 278 -0.54 -9.74 -25.30
CA TRP A 278 0.15 -8.58 -24.75
C TRP A 278 -0.68 -7.33 -24.95
N ILE A 279 -0.92 -6.61 -23.86
CA ILE A 279 -1.58 -5.29 -23.91
C ILE A 279 -0.61 -4.21 -23.40
N ALA A 280 -0.68 -3.03 -23.99
CA ALA A 280 0.09 -1.88 -23.49
C ALA A 280 -0.37 -1.46 -22.09
N LEU A 281 0.59 -1.14 -21.25
CA LEU A 281 0.34 -0.48 -19.98
C LEU A 281 0.11 1.02 -20.19
#